data_d053be59be5c60bdd4846929cf31bbd8
#
_entry.id   d053be59be5c60bdd4846929cf31bbd8
#
_cell.length_a   1.000
_cell.length_b   1.000
_cell.length_c   1.000
_cell.angle_alpha   90.00
_cell.angle_beta   90.00
_cell.angle_gamma   90.00
#
_symmetry.space_group_name_H-M   'P 1'
#
loop_
_entity.id
_entity.type
_entity.pdbx_description
1 polymer ?
#
loop_
_entity_poly.entity_id
_entity_poly.type
_entity_poly.pdbx_seq_one_letter_code
_entity_poly.pdbx_strand_id
1 'polypeptide(L)' 'MALIYVVEDDENIREIETIALKNSNYLVKSFGRASEFYRALDDILPDLVLLDVMLPDENGCDIVKRLRSQSATRRLP' A
#
# COMPACT_ATOMS: atom_id res chain seq x y z
N MET A 1 12.44 5.57 10.98
CA MET A 1 11.27 6.11 10.26
C MET A 1 10.35 4.99 9.83
N ALA A 2 9.06 5.19 9.93
CA ALA A 2 8.09 4.22 9.45
C ALA A 2 8.04 4.23 7.93
N LEU A 3 7.89 3.06 7.34
CA LEU A 3 7.69 2.87 5.91
C LEU A 3 6.21 2.66 5.63
N ILE A 4 5.65 3.46 4.76
CA ILE A 4 4.25 3.38 4.37
C ILE A 4 4.16 3.06 2.89
N TYR A 5 3.32 2.07 2.55
CA TYR A 5 2.96 1.79 1.17
C TYR A 5 1.60 2.41 0.88
N VAL A 6 1.52 3.14 -0.23
CA VAL A 6 0.28 3.76 -0.70
C VAL A 6 -0.12 3.03 -1.98
N VAL A 7 -1.32 2.48 -2.00
CA VAL A 7 -1.86 1.79 -3.18
C VAL A 7 -3.10 2.54 -3.65
N GLU A 8 -2.95 3.30 -4.72
CA GLU A 8 -3.98 4.18 -5.27
C GLU A 8 -3.80 4.29 -6.77
N ASP A 9 -4.86 4.02 -7.54
CA ASP A 9 -4.77 4.06 -9.00
C ASP A 9 -4.82 5.47 -9.59
N ASP A 10 -5.48 6.42 -8.90
CA ASP A 10 -5.51 7.81 -9.34
C ASP A 10 -4.14 8.45 -9.09
N GLU A 11 -3.47 8.84 -10.17
CA GLU A 11 -2.13 9.39 -10.10
C GLU A 11 -2.06 10.68 -9.26
N ASN A 12 -3.05 11.54 -9.39
CA ASN A 12 -3.09 12.81 -8.65
C ASN A 12 -3.31 12.60 -7.16
N ILE A 13 -4.25 11.73 -6.81
CA ILE A 13 -4.53 11.41 -5.40
C ILE A 13 -3.32 10.72 -4.78
N ARG A 14 -2.72 9.77 -5.50
CA ARG A 14 -1.52 9.07 -5.05
C ARG A 14 -0.37 10.03 -4.77
N GLU A 15 -0.17 11.02 -5.64
CA GLU A 15 0.87 12.02 -5.47
C GLU A 15 0.61 12.89 -4.24
N ILE A 16 -0.63 13.35 -4.05
CA ILE A 16 -1.01 14.16 -2.90
C ILE A 16 -0.77 13.41 -1.60
N GLU A 17 -1.20 12.16 -1.52
CA GLU A 17 -1.01 11.32 -0.34
C GLU A 17 0.48 11.09 -0.06
N THR A 18 1.25 10.81 -1.12
CA THR A 18 2.68 10.56 -1.00
C THR A 18 3.41 11.80 -0.46
N ILE A 19 3.11 12.97 -0.99
CA ILE A 19 3.72 14.22 -0.55
C ILE A 19 3.37 14.52 0.90
N ALA A 20 2.09 14.37 1.26
CA ALA A 20 1.64 14.64 2.62
C ALA A 20 2.36 13.74 3.65
N LEU A 21 2.51 12.46 3.32
CA LEU A 21 3.17 11.51 4.21
C LEU A 21 4.68 11.78 4.32
N LYS A 22 5.33 12.11 3.21
CA LYS A 22 6.75 12.47 3.21
C LYS A 22 7.00 13.74 4.03
N ASN A 23 6.09 14.69 3.97
CA ASN A 23 6.20 15.94 4.77
C ASN A 23 6.05 15.66 6.27
N SER A 24 5.47 14.53 6.64
CA SER A 24 5.35 14.07 8.03
C SER A 24 6.51 13.15 8.45
N ASN A 25 7.59 13.12 7.66
CA ASN A 25 8.81 12.36 7.92
C ASN A 25 8.64 10.85 7.80
N TYR A 26 7.71 10.37 7.02
CA TYR A 26 7.60 8.94 6.69
C TYR A 26 8.37 8.61 5.42
N LEU A 27 8.86 7.38 5.34
CA LEU A 27 9.32 6.81 4.08
C LEU A 27 8.08 6.29 3.34
N VAL A 28 7.95 6.60 2.06
CA VAL A 28 6.76 6.25 1.29
C VAL A 28 7.13 5.59 -0.03
N LYS A 29 6.47 4.48 -0.33
CA LYS A 29 6.47 3.91 -1.68
C LYS A 29 5.02 3.84 -2.15
N SER A 30 4.76 4.21 -3.38
CA SER A 30 3.41 4.26 -3.92
C SER A 30 3.27 3.38 -5.16
N PHE A 31 2.09 2.81 -5.31
CA PHE A 31 1.77 1.86 -6.37
C PHE A 31 0.40 2.17 -6.96
N GLY A 32 0.26 2.01 -8.27
CA GLY A 32 -1.00 2.21 -8.96
C GLY A 32 -1.82 0.95 -9.14
N ARG A 33 -1.25 -0.22 -8.83
CA ARG A 33 -1.88 -1.53 -9.03
C ARG A 33 -1.55 -2.48 -7.90
N ALA A 34 -2.45 -3.42 -7.66
CA ALA A 34 -2.24 -4.45 -6.65
C ALA A 34 -1.03 -5.33 -6.97
N SER A 35 -0.80 -5.65 -8.25
CA SER A 35 0.34 -6.48 -8.66
C SER A 35 1.69 -5.88 -8.27
N GLU A 36 1.84 -4.57 -8.43
CA GLU A 36 3.07 -3.87 -8.04
C GLU A 36 3.24 -3.87 -6.52
N PHE A 37 2.15 -3.67 -5.80
CA PHE A 37 2.12 -3.72 -4.34
C PHE A 37 2.55 -5.09 -3.81
N TYR A 38 1.99 -6.18 -4.36
CA TYR A 38 2.37 -7.53 -3.95
C TYR A 38 3.84 -7.82 -4.20
N ARG A 39 4.37 -7.35 -5.32
CA ARG A 39 5.78 -7.52 -5.64
C ARG A 39 6.67 -6.81 -4.61
N ALA A 40 6.27 -5.62 -4.19
CA ALA A 40 7.01 -4.87 -3.18
C ALA A 40 6.96 -5.57 -1.81
N LEU A 41 5.82 -6.18 -1.47
CA LEU A 41 5.70 -6.94 -0.21
C LEU A 41 6.66 -8.12 -0.14
N ASP A 42 6.96 -8.74 -1.27
CA ASP A 42 7.91 -9.86 -1.32
C ASP A 42 9.34 -9.41 -1.03
N ASP A 43 9.62 -8.14 -1.23
CA ASP A 43 10.94 -7.56 -0.99
C ASP A 43 11.07 -7.00 0.43
N ILE A 44 10.23 -6.04 0.78
CA ILE A 44 10.25 -5.38 2.10
C ILE A 44 8.81 -5.19 2.59
N LEU A 45 8.55 -5.54 3.85
CA LEU A 45 7.26 -5.28 4.48
C LEU A 45 7.20 -3.85 5.00
N PRO A 46 6.10 -3.12 4.76
CA PRO A 46 5.91 -1.79 5.32
C PRO A 46 5.38 -1.85 6.75
N ASP A 47 5.39 -0.71 7.41
CA ASP A 47 4.78 -0.56 8.74
C ASP A 47 3.27 -0.31 8.64
N LEU A 48 2.81 0.28 7.51
CA LEU A 48 1.42 0.63 7.30
C LEU A 48 1.12 0.61 5.81
N VAL A 49 -0.10 0.26 5.45
CA VAL A 49 -0.60 0.33 4.07
C VAL A 49 -1.84 1.21 4.01
N LEU A 50 -1.81 2.22 3.14
CA LEU A 50 -2.99 2.98 2.75
C LEU A 50 -3.49 2.39 1.44
N LEU A 51 -4.70 1.84 1.45
CA LEU A 51 -5.19 1.04 0.36
C LEU A 51 -6.51 1.59 -0.19
N ASP A 52 -6.53 1.87 -1.50
CA ASP A 52 -7.76 2.20 -2.20
C ASP A 52 -8.64 0.96 -2.34
N VAL A 53 -9.93 1.13 -2.16
CA VAL A 53 -10.91 0.04 -2.27
C VAL A 53 -11.04 -0.45 -3.71
N MET A 54 -10.95 0.46 -4.67
CA MET A 54 -11.17 0.13 -6.08
C MET A 54 -9.91 0.33 -6.91
N LEU A 55 -9.17 -0.76 -7.12
CA LEU A 55 -7.99 -0.77 -7.98
C LEU A 55 -8.32 -1.40 -9.33
N PRO A 56 -7.55 -1.10 -10.39
CA PRO A 56 -7.85 -1.62 -11.72
C PRO A 56 -7.72 -3.15 -11.83
N ASP A 57 -6.84 -3.76 -11.03
CA ASP A 57 -6.57 -5.20 -11.13
C ASP A 57 -7.10 -6.01 -9.95
N GLU A 58 -7.51 -5.36 -8.84
CA GLU A 58 -8.05 -6.10 -7.70
C GLU A 58 -8.83 -5.16 -6.77
N ASN A 59 -9.86 -5.69 -6.11
CA ASN A 59 -10.64 -4.95 -5.11
C ASN A 59 -9.84 -4.86 -3.80
N GLY A 60 -9.83 -3.68 -3.17
CA GLY A 60 -9.10 -3.47 -1.91
C GLY A 60 -9.53 -4.38 -0.78
N CYS A 61 -10.83 -4.74 -0.71
CA CYS A 61 -11.32 -5.68 0.30
C CYS A 61 -10.72 -7.07 0.11
N ASP A 62 -10.57 -7.51 -1.13
CA ASP A 62 -9.94 -8.80 -1.43
C ASP A 62 -8.46 -8.79 -1.09
N ILE A 63 -7.79 -7.66 -1.29
CA ILE A 63 -6.40 -7.49 -0.89
C ILE A 63 -6.25 -7.65 0.62
N VAL A 64 -7.12 -7.02 1.39
CA VAL A 64 -7.09 -7.14 2.86
C VAL A 64 -7.29 -8.59 3.29
N LYS A 65 -8.26 -9.28 2.70
CA LYS A 65 -8.49 -10.70 2.99
C LYS A 65 -7.25 -11.54 2.70
N ARG A 66 -6.61 -11.29 1.58
CA ARG A 66 -5.39 -12.00 1.19
C ARG A 66 -4.25 -11.74 2.18
N LEU A 67 -4.05 -10.49 2.59
CA LEU A 67 -3.03 -10.14 3.56
C LEU A 67 -3.29 -10.81 4.92
N ARG A 68 -4.54 -10.84 5.37
CA ARG A 68 -4.90 -11.45 6.65
C ARG A 68 -4.80 -12.98 6.63
N SER A 69 -4.83 -13.60 5.45
CA SER A 69 -4.68 -15.04 5.32
C SER A 69 -3.24 -15.53 5.34
N GLN A 70 -2.26 -14.64 5.20
CA GLN A 70 -0.84 -14.98 5.17
C GLN A 70 -0.17 -14.58 6.49
N SER A 71 0.63 -15.49 7.05
CA SER A 71 1.27 -15.24 8.35
C SER A 71 2.19 -14.02 8.36
N ALA A 72 2.89 -13.77 7.24
CA ALA A 72 3.83 -12.65 7.13
C ALA A 72 3.12 -11.29 7.16
N THR A 73 1.86 -11.21 6.72
CA THR A 73 1.14 -9.94 6.57
C THR A 73 -0.12 -9.85 7.44
N ARG A 74 -0.42 -10.88 8.22
CA ARG A 74 -1.67 -10.96 9.00
C ARG A 74 -1.91 -9.76 9.89
N ARG A 75 -0.85 -9.24 10.53
CA ARG A 75 -0.97 -8.15 11.50
C ARG A 75 -0.61 -6.79 10.92
N LEU A 76 -0.44 -6.70 9.61
CA LEU A 76 -0.07 -5.46 8.95
C LEU A 76 -1.24 -4.45 9.05
N PRO A 77 -1.02 -3.27 9.63
CA PRO A 77 -2.05 -2.22 9.70
C PRO A 77 -2.36 -1.59 8.35
#